data_2e31fc1b0f2a55d08a21fe5340cecf9f
#
_entry.id   2e31fc1b0f2a55d08a21fe5340cecf9f
#
_cell.length_a   1.000
_cell.length_b   1.000
_cell.length_c   1.000
_cell.angle_alpha   90.00
_cell.angle_beta   90.00
_cell.angle_gamma   90.00
#
_symmetry.space_group_name_H-M   'P 1'
#
loop_
_entity.id
_entity.type
_entity.pdbx_description
1 polymer ?
#
loop_
_entity_poly.entity_id
_entity_poly.type
_entity_poly.pdbx_seq_one_letter_code
_entity_poly.pdbx_strand_id
1 'polypeptide(L)'
;MGAGRPVTTATRARFGYMPEERGLYPKMRVREQLVYFARLHGMAPGQAGTAADRWIERLGLGERAADKVETLSLGNQQRVQLGVALVHDPDVLVLDEPFSGLDPTGVDVMSGVLGERAAAGVPVVFSSHQLELVERLCESVAIVKDGRLVASGRVEELREQGAGGQTVRVAVAGTGEDWLARVPGAEVVDRGPAGVLVALRDGAGPDALLDAARSAGTVTHFAHERPTLSELFRKAVAA
;
A
#
# COMPACT_ATOMS: atom_id res chain seq x y z
N MET A 1 -12.87 5.04 18.94
CA MET A 1 -14.30 5.15 18.53
C MET A 1 -15.01 3.91 19.00
N GLY A 2 -16.13 4.06 19.75
CA GLY A 2 -16.87 2.91 20.28
C GLY A 2 -17.55 2.14 19.16
N ALA A 3 -17.26 0.83 19.05
CA ALA A 3 -17.94 -0.07 18.15
C ALA A 3 -19.48 0.05 18.29
N GLY A 4 -20.19 0.17 17.17
CA GLY A 4 -21.65 0.10 17.11
C GLY A 4 -22.42 1.42 17.19
N ARG A 5 -21.79 2.60 17.23
CA ARG A 5 -22.53 3.86 17.13
C ARG A 5 -22.64 4.32 15.67
N PRO A 6 -23.82 4.80 15.22
CA PRO A 6 -24.00 5.34 13.88
C PRO A 6 -23.04 6.51 13.61
N VAL A 7 -22.49 6.57 12.41
CA VAL A 7 -21.67 7.69 11.94
C VAL A 7 -22.56 8.88 11.68
N THR A 8 -22.44 9.94 12.49
CA THR A 8 -23.19 11.20 12.34
C THR A 8 -22.51 12.17 11.38
N THR A 9 -23.19 13.24 10.99
CA THR A 9 -22.57 14.34 10.21
C THR A 9 -21.38 14.96 10.95
N ALA A 10 -21.49 15.16 12.28
CA ALA A 10 -20.38 15.66 13.10
C ALA A 10 -19.18 14.70 13.12
N THR A 11 -19.43 13.38 13.14
CA THR A 11 -18.36 12.39 13.04
C THR A 11 -17.68 12.45 11.68
N ARG A 12 -18.47 12.56 10.60
CA ARG A 12 -17.91 12.67 9.22
C ARG A 12 -17.06 13.92 8.99
N ALA A 13 -17.43 15.03 9.62
CA ALA A 13 -16.66 16.28 9.53
C ALA A 13 -15.22 16.15 10.10
N ARG A 14 -14.96 15.10 10.89
CA ARG A 14 -13.65 14.78 11.46
C ARG A 14 -12.85 13.75 10.64
N PHE A 15 -13.37 13.33 9.48
CA PHE A 15 -12.69 12.43 8.56
C PHE A 15 -11.96 13.23 7.50
N GLY A 16 -10.72 12.86 7.20
CA GLY A 16 -10.04 13.26 5.99
C GLY A 16 -10.39 12.26 4.89
N TYR A 17 -10.97 12.75 3.80
CA TYR A 17 -11.35 11.92 2.66
C TYR A 17 -10.66 12.41 1.39
N MET A 18 -10.08 11.48 0.67
CA MET A 18 -9.47 11.71 -0.62
C MET A 18 -10.09 10.75 -1.63
N PRO A 19 -10.96 11.22 -2.55
CA PRO A 19 -11.53 10.38 -3.61
C PRO A 19 -10.51 10.11 -4.71
N GLU A 20 -10.72 9.06 -5.49
CA GLU A 20 -9.92 8.75 -6.69
C GLU A 20 -10.01 9.87 -7.73
N GLU A 21 -11.24 10.34 -8.01
CA GLU A 21 -11.47 11.50 -8.86
C GLU A 21 -11.13 12.79 -8.11
N ARG A 22 -10.34 13.66 -8.76
CA ARG A 22 -9.86 14.89 -8.12
C ARG A 22 -11.00 15.88 -7.89
N GLY A 23 -11.41 16.05 -6.64
CA GLY A 23 -12.39 17.04 -6.21
C GLY A 23 -11.80 18.45 -6.03
N LEU A 24 -10.75 18.78 -6.80
CA LEU A 24 -10.06 20.07 -6.70
C LEU A 24 -10.70 21.13 -7.61
N TYR A 25 -10.64 22.39 -7.21
CA TYR A 25 -11.06 23.53 -8.03
C TYR A 25 -9.91 23.95 -8.97
N PRO A 26 -9.97 23.70 -10.29
CA PRO A 26 -8.82 23.86 -11.18
C PRO A 26 -8.26 25.26 -11.22
N LYS A 27 -9.13 26.28 -11.15
CA LYS A 27 -8.77 27.71 -11.26
C LYS A 27 -8.30 28.34 -9.94
N MET A 28 -8.49 27.66 -8.80
CA MET A 28 -7.98 28.10 -7.52
C MET A 28 -6.47 27.89 -7.41
N ARG A 29 -5.80 28.77 -6.67
CA ARG A 29 -4.40 28.56 -6.31
C ARG A 29 -4.29 27.48 -5.22
N VAL A 30 -3.15 26.78 -5.19
CA VAL A 30 -2.90 25.70 -4.21
C VAL A 30 -3.20 26.16 -2.78
N ARG A 31 -2.60 27.27 -2.35
CA ARG A 31 -2.80 27.81 -1.00
C ARG A 31 -4.24 28.21 -0.73
N GLU A 32 -4.87 28.89 -1.68
CA GLU A 32 -6.26 29.34 -1.55
C GLU A 32 -7.20 28.14 -1.35
N GLN A 33 -6.94 27.05 -2.06
CA GLN A 33 -7.73 25.83 -1.97
C GLN A 33 -7.61 25.15 -0.61
N LEU A 34 -6.40 24.98 -0.08
CA LEU A 34 -6.22 24.43 1.25
C LEU A 34 -6.89 25.29 2.32
N VAL A 35 -6.74 26.61 2.26
CA VAL A 35 -7.42 27.55 3.17
C VAL A 35 -8.95 27.43 3.05
N TYR A 36 -9.46 27.34 1.84
CA TYR A 36 -10.90 27.19 1.59
C TYR A 36 -11.45 25.92 2.25
N PHE A 37 -10.82 24.77 2.03
CA PHE A 37 -11.26 23.51 2.66
C PHE A 37 -11.09 23.50 4.18
N ALA A 38 -10.01 24.06 4.71
CA ALA A 38 -9.84 24.23 6.14
C ALA A 38 -10.99 25.03 6.77
N ARG A 39 -11.43 26.08 6.09
CA ARG A 39 -12.56 26.90 6.52
C ARG A 39 -13.91 26.19 6.41
N LEU A 40 -14.10 25.36 5.39
CA LEU A 40 -15.30 24.51 5.27
C LEU A 40 -15.42 23.53 6.46
N HIS A 41 -14.29 23.10 7.02
CA HIS A 41 -14.22 22.29 8.24
C HIS A 41 -14.28 23.12 9.53
N GLY A 42 -14.62 24.41 9.47
CA GLY A 42 -14.86 25.26 10.61
C GLY A 42 -13.65 25.95 11.23
N MET A 43 -12.47 25.87 10.62
CA MET A 43 -11.27 26.54 11.13
C MET A 43 -11.39 28.08 11.00
N ALA A 44 -10.91 28.79 12.02
CA ALA A 44 -10.82 30.27 11.94
C ALA A 44 -9.82 30.69 10.84
N PRO A 45 -9.98 31.89 10.23
CA PRO A 45 -9.16 32.33 9.10
C PRO A 45 -7.64 32.23 9.32
N GLY A 46 -7.16 32.66 10.47
CA GLY A 46 -5.73 32.60 10.81
C GLY A 46 -5.23 31.16 10.97
N GLN A 47 -6.01 30.31 11.63
CA GLN A 47 -5.69 28.89 11.79
C GLN A 47 -5.66 28.16 10.44
N ALA A 48 -6.64 28.44 9.58
CA ALA A 48 -6.71 27.88 8.22
C ALA A 48 -5.48 28.26 7.38
N GLY A 49 -5.03 29.51 7.46
CA GLY A 49 -3.82 29.95 6.78
C GLY A 49 -2.57 29.22 7.27
N THR A 50 -2.37 29.16 8.58
CA THR A 50 -1.22 28.47 9.19
C THR A 50 -1.23 26.97 8.87
N ALA A 51 -2.41 26.31 8.91
CA ALA A 51 -2.53 24.89 8.56
C ALA A 51 -2.22 24.67 7.09
N ALA A 52 -2.73 25.51 6.19
CA ALA A 52 -2.44 25.42 4.76
C ALA A 52 -0.94 25.56 4.48
N ASP A 53 -0.25 26.55 5.06
CA ASP A 53 1.17 26.77 4.87
C ASP A 53 2.00 25.58 5.38
N ARG A 54 1.65 25.01 6.54
CA ARG A 54 2.28 23.81 7.10
C ARG A 54 2.17 22.62 6.15
N TRP A 55 0.98 22.35 5.61
CA TRP A 55 0.78 21.19 4.72
C TRP A 55 1.38 21.39 3.34
N ILE A 56 1.41 22.63 2.82
CA ILE A 56 2.10 22.95 1.59
C ILE A 56 3.59 22.61 1.71
N GLU A 57 4.23 23.02 2.81
CA GLU A 57 5.64 22.71 3.06
C GLU A 57 5.88 21.22 3.20
N ARG A 58 5.08 20.53 4.04
CA ARG A 58 5.21 19.09 4.29
C ARG A 58 5.02 18.22 3.04
N LEU A 59 4.19 18.67 2.10
CA LEU A 59 3.92 17.99 0.84
C LEU A 59 4.86 18.41 -0.30
N GLY A 60 5.86 19.23 -0.02
CA GLY A 60 6.84 19.70 -1.02
C GLY A 60 6.21 20.55 -2.12
N LEU A 61 5.20 21.37 -1.75
CA LEU A 61 4.47 22.25 -2.67
C LEU A 61 4.81 23.73 -2.49
N GLY A 62 5.84 24.07 -1.70
CA GLY A 62 6.19 25.44 -1.34
C GLY A 62 6.33 26.38 -2.54
N GLU A 63 7.12 25.99 -3.55
CA GLU A 63 7.31 26.76 -4.78
C GLU A 63 6.04 26.85 -5.66
N ARG A 64 5.05 26.01 -5.43
CA ARG A 64 3.80 25.89 -6.19
C ARG A 64 2.59 26.50 -5.46
N ALA A 65 2.80 27.06 -4.27
CA ALA A 65 1.71 27.58 -3.41
C ALA A 65 0.83 28.63 -4.11
N ALA A 66 1.42 29.42 -5.00
CA ALA A 66 0.74 30.47 -5.76
C ALA A 66 0.23 30.01 -7.14
N ASP A 67 0.59 28.80 -7.59
CA ASP A 67 0.18 28.27 -8.89
C ASP A 67 -1.29 27.83 -8.86
N LYS A 68 -1.96 27.89 -10.01
CA LYS A 68 -3.30 27.33 -10.17
C LYS A 68 -3.19 25.80 -10.22
N VAL A 69 -4.16 25.12 -9.62
CA VAL A 69 -4.19 23.65 -9.59
C VAL A 69 -4.14 23.03 -10.99
N GLU A 70 -4.84 23.63 -11.97
CA GLU A 70 -4.85 23.15 -13.36
C GLU A 70 -3.47 23.17 -14.05
N THR A 71 -2.52 23.96 -13.55
CA THR A 71 -1.17 24.07 -14.14
C THR A 71 -0.17 23.07 -13.54
N LEU A 72 -0.57 22.34 -12.51
CA LEU A 72 0.28 21.37 -11.82
C LEU A 72 0.33 20.04 -12.57
N SER A 73 1.47 19.33 -12.42
CA SER A 73 1.56 17.91 -12.79
C SER A 73 0.54 17.08 -12.00
N LEU A 74 0.18 15.91 -12.54
CA LEU A 74 -0.75 14.98 -11.88
C LEU A 74 -0.30 14.63 -10.45
N GLY A 75 0.98 14.37 -10.25
CA GLY A 75 1.54 14.07 -8.93
C GLY A 75 1.45 15.24 -7.96
N ASN A 76 1.65 16.49 -8.42
CA ASN A 76 1.46 17.66 -7.56
C ASN A 76 -0.02 17.88 -7.22
N GLN A 77 -0.94 17.65 -8.16
CA GLN A 77 -2.38 17.69 -7.88
C GLN A 77 -2.76 16.63 -6.84
N GLN A 78 -2.18 15.44 -6.91
CA GLN A 78 -2.40 14.37 -5.94
C GLN A 78 -1.94 14.79 -4.54
N ARG A 79 -0.77 15.43 -4.43
CA ARG A 79 -0.28 15.99 -3.16
C ARG A 79 -1.17 17.12 -2.62
N VAL A 80 -1.70 17.99 -3.49
CA VAL A 80 -2.69 19.01 -3.09
C VAL A 80 -3.95 18.35 -2.53
N GLN A 81 -4.43 17.29 -3.16
CA GLN A 81 -5.63 16.56 -2.73
C GLN A 81 -5.43 15.91 -1.36
N LEU A 82 -4.26 15.30 -1.11
CA LEU A 82 -3.92 14.82 0.22
C LEU A 82 -3.87 15.98 1.24
N GLY A 83 -3.30 17.13 0.85
CA GLY A 83 -3.29 18.34 1.70
C GLY A 83 -4.69 18.80 2.09
N VAL A 84 -5.64 18.75 1.17
CA VAL A 84 -7.06 19.03 1.44
C VAL A 84 -7.65 18.05 2.46
N ALA A 85 -7.35 16.75 2.33
CA ALA A 85 -7.82 15.73 3.28
C ALA A 85 -7.21 15.89 4.68
N LEU A 86 -6.04 16.52 4.79
CA LEU A 86 -5.27 16.65 6.04
C LEU A 86 -5.44 18.01 6.74
N VAL A 87 -5.83 19.06 6.02
CA VAL A 87 -5.70 20.45 6.47
C VAL A 87 -6.45 20.78 7.76
N HIS A 88 -7.55 20.08 8.02
CA HIS A 88 -8.39 20.26 9.21
C HIS A 88 -8.03 19.32 10.38
N ASP A 89 -6.89 18.65 10.30
CA ASP A 89 -6.36 17.72 11.30
C ASP A 89 -7.34 16.60 11.69
N PRO A 90 -7.66 15.71 10.74
CA PRO A 90 -8.69 14.68 10.89
C PRO A 90 -8.30 13.59 11.89
N ASP A 91 -9.33 12.94 12.49
CA ASP A 91 -9.15 11.79 13.38
C ASP A 91 -8.98 10.46 12.64
N VAL A 92 -9.38 10.39 11.40
CA VAL A 92 -9.30 9.21 10.52
C VAL A 92 -9.07 9.66 9.10
N LEU A 93 -8.23 8.96 8.37
CA LEU A 93 -8.00 9.17 6.93
C LEU A 93 -8.59 8.00 6.14
N VAL A 94 -9.36 8.33 5.10
CA VAL A 94 -9.88 7.38 4.10
C VAL A 94 -9.47 7.89 2.72
N LEU A 95 -8.60 7.17 2.04
CA LEU A 95 -7.95 7.63 0.82
C LEU A 95 -8.16 6.60 -0.30
N ASP A 96 -8.62 7.07 -1.44
CA ASP A 96 -8.85 6.23 -2.60
C ASP A 96 -7.73 6.43 -3.62
N GLU A 97 -6.95 5.37 -3.89
CA GLU A 97 -5.78 5.36 -4.78
C GLU A 97 -4.81 6.56 -4.56
N PRO A 98 -4.36 6.83 -3.32
CA PRO A 98 -3.60 8.05 -3.02
C PRO A 98 -2.26 8.14 -3.77
N PHE A 99 -1.68 7.02 -4.18
CA PHE A 99 -0.38 6.96 -4.84
C PHE A 99 -0.46 6.95 -6.36
N SER A 100 -1.67 7.01 -6.94
CA SER A 100 -1.87 6.98 -8.39
C SER A 100 -1.24 8.18 -9.08
N GLY A 101 -0.43 7.92 -10.11
CA GLY A 101 0.20 8.96 -10.94
C GLY A 101 1.36 9.71 -10.27
N LEU A 102 1.89 9.18 -9.16
CA LEU A 102 3.09 9.72 -8.51
C LEU A 102 4.37 9.13 -9.10
N ASP A 103 5.41 9.94 -9.14
CA ASP A 103 6.78 9.50 -9.29
C ASP A 103 7.33 8.92 -7.96
N PRO A 104 8.46 8.21 -7.95
CA PRO A 104 9.03 7.64 -6.73
C PRO A 104 9.21 8.66 -5.60
N THR A 105 9.65 9.87 -5.91
CA THR A 105 9.83 10.95 -4.93
C THR A 105 8.48 11.38 -4.33
N GLY A 106 7.44 11.45 -5.16
CA GLY A 106 6.07 11.73 -4.71
C GLY A 106 5.52 10.65 -3.80
N VAL A 107 5.78 9.38 -4.12
CA VAL A 107 5.42 8.24 -3.27
C VAL A 107 6.09 8.35 -1.91
N ASP A 108 7.40 8.66 -1.86
CA ASP A 108 8.14 8.76 -0.60
C ASP A 108 7.63 9.90 0.28
N VAL A 109 7.36 11.08 -0.29
CA VAL A 109 6.79 12.22 0.44
C VAL A 109 5.42 11.85 1.03
N MET A 110 4.51 11.28 0.23
CA MET A 110 3.18 10.93 0.70
C MET A 110 3.19 9.79 1.71
N SER A 111 4.00 8.77 1.50
CA SER A 111 4.20 7.67 2.45
C SER A 111 4.73 8.17 3.79
N GLY A 112 5.70 9.09 3.77
CA GLY A 112 6.23 9.73 4.97
C GLY A 112 5.16 10.47 5.77
N VAL A 113 4.34 11.28 5.08
CA VAL A 113 3.22 12.02 5.72
C VAL A 113 2.18 11.07 6.32
N LEU A 114 1.78 10.02 5.59
CA LEU A 114 0.80 9.05 6.08
C LEU A 114 1.36 8.24 7.26
N GLY A 115 2.63 7.83 7.19
CA GLY A 115 3.32 7.15 8.29
C GLY A 115 3.40 7.99 9.56
N GLU A 116 3.68 9.30 9.45
CA GLU A 116 3.66 10.22 10.59
C GLU A 116 2.27 10.35 11.22
N ARG A 117 1.21 10.39 10.39
CA ARG A 117 -0.17 10.43 10.90
C ARG A 117 -0.53 9.12 11.61
N ALA A 118 -0.16 7.98 11.04
CA ALA A 118 -0.36 6.67 11.67
C ALA A 118 0.40 6.56 13.00
N ALA A 119 1.67 6.99 13.05
CA ALA A 119 2.48 7.03 14.26
C ALA A 119 1.90 7.96 15.36
N ALA A 120 1.20 9.02 14.94
CA ALA A 120 0.45 9.91 15.85
C ALA A 120 -0.89 9.30 16.31
N GLY A 121 -1.20 8.07 15.94
CA GLY A 121 -2.42 7.35 16.34
C GLY A 121 -3.66 7.65 15.46
N VAL A 122 -3.49 8.28 14.32
CA VAL A 122 -4.58 8.51 13.36
C VAL A 122 -4.73 7.27 12.47
N PRO A 123 -5.86 6.56 12.50
CA PRO A 123 -6.10 5.44 11.60
C PRO A 123 -6.09 5.92 10.14
N VAL A 124 -5.31 5.22 9.30
CA VAL A 124 -5.21 5.48 7.86
C VAL A 124 -5.71 4.25 7.11
N VAL A 125 -6.75 4.43 6.31
CA VAL A 125 -7.28 3.41 5.41
C VAL A 125 -7.12 3.91 3.98
N PHE A 126 -6.53 3.13 3.11
CA PHE A 126 -6.45 3.48 1.70
C PHE A 126 -6.68 2.28 0.79
N SER A 127 -7.25 2.54 -0.39
CA SER A 127 -7.32 1.56 -1.47
C SER A 127 -6.05 1.65 -2.32
N SER A 128 -5.60 0.54 -2.87
CA SER A 128 -4.56 0.52 -3.89
C SER A 128 -4.57 -0.78 -4.68
N HIS A 129 -4.24 -0.70 -5.97
CA HIS A 129 -3.92 -1.84 -6.83
C HIS A 129 -2.40 -2.12 -6.88
N GLN A 130 -1.57 -1.28 -6.26
CA GLN A 130 -0.11 -1.41 -6.19
C GLN A 130 0.28 -2.24 -4.96
N LEU A 131 0.24 -3.57 -5.10
CA LEU A 131 0.40 -4.50 -3.97
C LEU A 131 1.74 -4.37 -3.26
N GLU A 132 2.82 -4.00 -3.96
CA GLU A 132 4.14 -3.76 -3.38
C GLU A 132 4.15 -2.57 -2.41
N LEU A 133 3.40 -1.50 -2.74
CA LEU A 133 3.22 -0.37 -1.82
C LEU A 133 2.38 -0.75 -0.61
N VAL A 134 1.30 -1.50 -0.82
CA VAL A 134 0.45 -2.01 0.26
C VAL A 134 1.28 -2.86 1.23
N GLU A 135 2.09 -3.78 0.71
CA GLU A 135 2.97 -4.65 1.49
C GLU A 135 3.99 -3.85 2.32
N ARG A 136 4.51 -2.77 1.77
CA ARG A 136 5.50 -1.90 2.44
C ARG A 136 4.89 -0.99 3.50
N LEU A 137 3.66 -0.52 3.29
CA LEU A 137 3.07 0.57 4.09
C LEU A 137 2.00 0.11 5.07
N CYS A 138 1.37 -1.04 4.85
CA CYS A 138 0.23 -1.50 5.63
C CYS A 138 0.61 -2.57 6.66
N GLU A 139 0.09 -2.46 7.87
CA GLU A 139 0.15 -3.55 8.86
C GLU A 139 -0.91 -4.63 8.58
N SER A 140 -2.07 -4.22 8.07
CA SER A 140 -3.22 -5.08 7.81
C SER A 140 -3.87 -4.73 6.49
N VAL A 141 -4.42 -5.73 5.82
CA VAL A 141 -5.06 -5.59 4.51
C VAL A 141 -6.40 -6.29 4.48
N ALA A 142 -7.26 -5.84 3.58
CA ALA A 142 -8.50 -6.49 3.20
C ALA A 142 -8.53 -6.62 1.67
N ILE A 143 -8.60 -7.85 1.16
CA ILE A 143 -8.67 -8.14 -0.28
C ILE A 143 -10.13 -8.28 -0.66
N VAL A 144 -10.57 -7.43 -1.60
CA VAL A 144 -11.94 -7.42 -2.12
C VAL A 144 -11.93 -7.83 -3.59
N LYS A 145 -12.81 -8.75 -3.98
CA LYS A 145 -13.06 -9.19 -5.36
C LYS A 145 -14.56 -9.28 -5.59
N ASP A 146 -15.05 -8.70 -6.67
CA ASP A 146 -16.48 -8.73 -7.06
C ASP A 146 -17.42 -8.33 -5.92
N GLY A 147 -17.04 -7.29 -5.14
CA GLY A 147 -17.81 -6.79 -4.02
C GLY A 147 -17.80 -7.68 -2.76
N ARG A 148 -16.96 -8.72 -2.73
CA ARG A 148 -16.84 -9.65 -1.60
C ARG A 148 -15.46 -9.58 -0.97
N LEU A 149 -15.42 -9.68 0.35
CA LEU A 149 -14.17 -9.82 1.09
C LEU A 149 -13.62 -11.25 0.88
N VAL A 150 -12.45 -11.35 0.26
CA VAL A 150 -11.79 -12.63 -0.05
C VAL A 150 -10.81 -13.03 1.05
N ALA A 151 -10.05 -12.06 1.56
CA ALA A 151 -9.13 -12.26 2.67
C ALA A 151 -8.97 -10.96 3.47
N SER A 152 -8.71 -11.06 4.76
CA SER A 152 -8.35 -9.93 5.60
C SER A 152 -7.50 -10.39 6.78
N GLY A 153 -6.58 -9.54 7.21
CA GLY A 153 -5.70 -9.81 8.35
C GLY A 153 -4.42 -8.99 8.30
N ARG A 154 -3.52 -9.27 9.22
CA ARG A 154 -2.19 -8.69 9.19
C ARG A 154 -1.42 -9.23 7.99
N VAL A 155 -0.64 -8.38 7.34
CA VAL A 155 0.15 -8.75 6.15
C VAL A 155 1.02 -9.97 6.44
N GLU A 156 1.73 -9.96 7.59
CA GLU A 156 2.60 -11.08 7.99
C GLU A 156 1.82 -12.39 8.20
N GLU A 157 0.66 -12.34 8.86
CA GLU A 157 -0.19 -13.52 9.11
C GLU A 157 -0.71 -14.11 7.80
N LEU A 158 -1.14 -13.25 6.87
CA LEU A 158 -1.61 -13.69 5.55
C LEU A 158 -0.48 -14.34 4.75
N ARG A 159 0.74 -13.81 4.84
CA ARG A 159 1.93 -14.40 4.21
C ARG A 159 2.27 -15.75 4.79
N GLU A 160 2.19 -15.92 6.10
CA GLU A 160 2.41 -17.20 6.78
C GLU A 160 1.34 -18.24 6.42
N GLN A 161 0.07 -17.87 6.43
CA GLN A 161 -1.04 -18.73 6.03
C GLN A 161 -0.96 -19.14 4.56
N GLY A 162 -0.61 -18.19 3.69
CA GLY A 162 -0.46 -18.42 2.25
C GLY A 162 0.72 -19.30 1.88
N ALA A 163 1.75 -19.33 2.72
CA ALA A 163 2.90 -20.19 2.56
C ALA A 163 2.56 -21.69 2.76
N GLY A 164 1.58 -21.99 3.63
CA GLY A 164 1.20 -23.38 3.92
C GLY A 164 2.33 -24.26 4.47
N GLY A 165 3.43 -23.62 4.95
CA GLY A 165 4.67 -24.26 5.40
C GLY A 165 5.89 -23.40 5.13
N GLN A 166 7.08 -23.95 5.21
CA GLN A 166 8.31 -23.28 4.81
C GLN A 166 8.34 -23.07 3.30
N THR A 167 8.63 -21.86 2.84
CA THR A 167 8.81 -21.55 1.43
C THR A 167 10.27 -21.21 1.13
N VAL A 168 10.75 -21.72 0.00
CA VAL A 168 12.13 -21.53 -0.46
C VAL A 168 12.10 -21.11 -1.93
N ARG A 169 12.74 -20.02 -2.25
CA ARG A 169 13.02 -19.68 -3.65
C ARG A 169 14.31 -20.37 -4.08
N VAL A 170 14.23 -21.10 -5.20
CA VAL A 170 15.37 -21.85 -5.73
C VAL A 170 15.50 -21.62 -7.23
N ALA A 171 16.74 -21.43 -7.68
CA ALA A 171 17.09 -21.37 -9.10
C ALA A 171 18.27 -22.31 -9.37
N VAL A 172 18.14 -23.12 -10.43
CA VAL A 172 19.15 -24.07 -10.88
C VAL A 172 19.48 -23.78 -12.35
N ALA A 173 20.74 -23.47 -12.62
CA ALA A 173 21.19 -23.22 -13.99
C ALA A 173 21.33 -24.52 -14.78
N GLY A 174 20.95 -24.45 -16.07
CA GLY A 174 21.16 -25.55 -17.03
C GLY A 174 20.09 -26.66 -17.00
N THR A 175 19.02 -26.50 -16.23
CA THR A 175 17.95 -27.51 -16.15
C THR A 175 16.56 -26.87 -16.07
N GLY A 176 15.52 -27.62 -16.45
CA GLY A 176 14.14 -27.27 -16.18
C GLY A 176 13.74 -27.59 -14.72
N GLU A 177 12.44 -27.60 -14.44
CA GLU A 177 11.90 -27.80 -13.08
C GLU A 177 11.58 -29.25 -12.75
N ASP A 178 11.79 -30.21 -13.67
CA ASP A 178 11.39 -31.64 -13.55
C ASP A 178 12.01 -32.32 -12.32
N TRP A 179 13.13 -31.82 -11.84
CA TRP A 179 13.79 -32.32 -10.64
C TRP A 179 12.96 -32.09 -9.36
N LEU A 180 12.05 -31.09 -9.34
CA LEU A 180 11.16 -30.84 -8.21
C LEU A 180 10.22 -32.01 -7.92
N ALA A 181 9.81 -32.74 -8.95
CA ALA A 181 8.98 -33.96 -8.80
C ALA A 181 9.64 -35.05 -7.94
N ARG A 182 10.96 -34.97 -7.72
CA ARG A 182 11.72 -35.90 -6.88
C ARG A 182 11.74 -35.52 -5.40
N VAL A 183 11.21 -34.36 -5.05
CA VAL A 183 11.15 -33.84 -3.66
C VAL A 183 9.72 -34.02 -3.14
N PRO A 184 9.45 -35.09 -2.33
CA PRO A 184 8.13 -35.28 -1.76
C PRO A 184 7.72 -34.07 -0.93
N GLY A 185 6.47 -33.60 -1.08
CA GLY A 185 5.96 -32.44 -0.36
C GLY A 185 6.41 -31.08 -0.91
N ALA A 186 7.13 -31.01 -2.03
CA ALA A 186 7.47 -29.79 -2.72
C ALA A 186 6.32 -29.36 -3.66
N GLU A 187 5.74 -28.19 -3.43
CA GLU A 187 4.69 -27.60 -4.28
C GLU A 187 5.17 -26.26 -4.83
N VAL A 188 5.14 -26.08 -6.15
CA VAL A 188 5.48 -24.78 -6.77
C VAL A 188 4.36 -23.78 -6.50
N VAL A 189 4.70 -22.71 -5.80
CA VAL A 189 3.78 -21.60 -5.45
C VAL A 189 3.81 -20.51 -6.49
N ASP A 190 5.03 -20.14 -6.97
CA ASP A 190 5.21 -19.08 -7.94
C ASP A 190 6.46 -19.30 -8.81
N ARG A 191 6.47 -18.60 -9.96
CA ARG A 191 7.60 -18.57 -10.90
C ARG A 191 7.99 -17.13 -11.17
N GLY A 192 9.27 -16.82 -10.98
CA GLY A 192 9.80 -15.48 -11.17
C GLY A 192 11.21 -15.48 -11.77
N PRO A 193 11.75 -14.30 -12.07
CA PRO A 193 13.10 -14.16 -12.66
C PRO A 193 14.20 -14.69 -11.73
N ALA A 194 13.98 -14.69 -10.42
CA ALA A 194 14.92 -15.23 -9.43
C ALA A 194 14.77 -16.75 -9.18
N GLY A 195 13.95 -17.46 -9.97
CA GLY A 195 13.69 -18.89 -9.85
C GLY A 195 12.27 -19.20 -9.37
N VAL A 196 12.04 -20.45 -8.97
CA VAL A 196 10.76 -20.93 -8.48
C VAL A 196 10.64 -20.79 -6.97
N LEU A 197 9.47 -20.35 -6.50
CA LEU A 197 9.11 -20.38 -5.08
C LEU A 197 8.41 -21.72 -4.79
N VAL A 198 8.98 -22.48 -3.89
CA VAL A 198 8.53 -23.83 -3.53
C VAL A 198 8.04 -23.83 -2.09
N ALA A 199 6.79 -24.23 -1.86
CA ALA A 199 6.29 -24.56 -0.53
C ALA A 199 6.67 -25.99 -0.16
N LEU A 200 7.21 -26.18 1.04
CA LEU A 200 7.59 -27.46 1.61
C LEU A 200 6.51 -27.90 2.59
N ARG A 201 5.85 -29.01 2.32
CA ARG A 201 4.76 -29.59 3.12
C ARG A 201 5.17 -30.98 3.64
N ASP A 202 4.36 -31.53 4.52
CA ASP A 202 4.44 -32.94 4.96
C ASP A 202 5.82 -33.38 5.49
N GLY A 203 6.52 -32.45 6.18
CA GLY A 203 7.84 -32.74 6.75
C GLY A 203 9.00 -32.65 5.76
N ALA A 204 8.75 -32.20 4.53
CA ALA A 204 9.82 -31.87 3.60
C ALA A 204 10.68 -30.74 4.17
N GLY A 205 11.98 -30.96 4.27
CA GLY A 205 12.93 -29.96 4.75
C GLY A 205 13.64 -29.24 3.60
N PRO A 206 14.15 -28.03 3.84
CA PRO A 206 14.92 -27.28 2.84
C PRO A 206 16.18 -28.02 2.40
N ASP A 207 16.76 -28.86 3.26
CA ASP A 207 17.96 -29.65 2.92
C ASP A 207 17.67 -30.67 1.80
N ALA A 208 16.54 -31.37 1.85
CA ALA A 208 16.13 -32.29 0.79
C ALA A 208 15.90 -31.60 -0.55
N LEU A 209 15.33 -30.38 -0.53
CA LEU A 209 15.17 -29.53 -1.70
C LEU A 209 16.53 -29.09 -2.25
N LEU A 210 17.45 -28.67 -1.38
CA LEU A 210 18.79 -28.24 -1.77
C LEU A 210 19.60 -29.38 -2.39
N ASP A 211 19.54 -30.57 -1.82
CA ASP A 211 20.24 -31.75 -2.35
C ASP A 211 19.70 -32.18 -3.72
N ALA A 212 18.39 -32.14 -3.90
CA ALA A 212 17.77 -32.40 -5.21
C ALA A 212 18.17 -31.34 -6.25
N ALA A 213 18.18 -30.05 -5.84
CA ALA A 213 18.63 -28.93 -6.69
C ALA A 213 20.11 -29.08 -7.13
N ARG A 214 21.00 -29.42 -6.20
CA ARG A 214 22.42 -29.67 -6.48
C ARG A 214 22.63 -30.88 -7.41
N SER A 215 21.80 -31.91 -7.26
CA SER A 215 21.85 -33.09 -8.12
C SER A 215 21.35 -32.82 -9.55
N ALA A 216 20.51 -31.79 -9.72
CA ALA A 216 19.98 -31.41 -11.01
C ALA A 216 20.89 -30.45 -11.79
N GLY A 217 21.69 -29.60 -11.09
CA GLY A 217 22.57 -28.65 -11.73
C GLY A 217 23.22 -27.64 -10.77
N THR A 218 23.72 -26.56 -11.31
CA THR A 218 24.34 -25.50 -10.49
C THR A 218 23.26 -24.64 -9.83
N VAL A 219 23.18 -24.67 -8.50
CA VAL A 219 22.26 -23.82 -7.72
C VAL A 219 22.80 -22.39 -7.75
N THR A 220 22.05 -21.50 -8.35
CA THR A 220 22.40 -20.06 -8.46
C THR A 220 21.67 -19.22 -7.43
N HIS A 221 20.55 -19.69 -6.89
CA HIS A 221 19.81 -19.03 -5.82
C HIS A 221 19.15 -20.07 -4.91
N PHE A 222 19.23 -19.86 -3.60
CA PHE A 222 18.53 -20.65 -2.60
C PHE A 222 18.34 -19.81 -1.35
N ALA A 223 17.11 -19.41 -1.08
CA ALA A 223 16.79 -18.56 0.05
C ALA A 223 15.40 -18.90 0.62
N HIS A 224 15.28 -18.85 1.94
CA HIS A 224 13.96 -18.82 2.56
C HIS A 224 13.26 -17.53 2.18
N GLU A 225 12.10 -17.65 1.54
CA GLU A 225 11.33 -16.53 1.09
C GLU A 225 9.85 -16.77 1.40
N ARG A 226 9.18 -15.73 1.94
CA ARG A 226 7.73 -15.79 2.16
C ARG A 226 7.03 -15.28 0.90
N PRO A 227 5.86 -15.85 0.57
CA PRO A 227 5.11 -15.35 -0.58
C PRO A 227 4.77 -13.86 -0.41
N THR A 228 4.83 -13.12 -1.49
CA THR A 228 4.44 -11.71 -1.55
C THR A 228 2.91 -11.57 -1.49
N LEU A 229 2.42 -10.39 -1.14
CA LEU A 229 0.97 -10.10 -1.26
C LEU A 229 0.47 -10.29 -2.68
N SER A 230 1.29 -9.99 -3.69
CA SER A 230 0.96 -10.20 -5.11
C SER A 230 0.71 -11.67 -5.44
N GLU A 231 1.49 -12.57 -4.88
CA GLU A 231 1.33 -14.03 -5.04
C GLU A 231 0.06 -14.52 -4.32
N LEU A 232 -0.16 -14.04 -3.09
CA LEU A 232 -1.38 -14.35 -2.33
C LEU A 232 -2.64 -13.84 -3.02
N PHE A 233 -2.60 -12.61 -3.54
CA PHE A 233 -3.70 -12.02 -4.28
C PHE A 233 -4.04 -12.86 -5.52
N ARG A 234 -3.04 -13.24 -6.34
CA ARG A 234 -3.26 -14.10 -7.52
C ARG A 234 -3.93 -15.43 -7.15
N LYS A 235 -3.49 -16.04 -6.06
CA LYS A 235 -4.08 -17.30 -5.54
C LYS A 235 -5.54 -17.10 -5.09
N ALA A 236 -5.82 -16.05 -4.33
CA ALA A 236 -7.16 -15.73 -3.84
C ALA A 236 -8.14 -15.33 -4.96
N VAL A 237 -7.63 -14.69 -6.03
CA VAL A 237 -8.43 -14.30 -7.20
C VAL A 237 -8.66 -15.45 -8.16
N ALA A 238 -7.79 -16.47 -8.21
CA ALA A 238 -7.94 -17.65 -9.07
C ALA A 238 -8.87 -18.73 -8.47
N ALA A 239 -9.10 -18.70 -7.17
CA ALA A 239 -10.02 -19.59 -6.46
C ALA A 239 -11.48 -19.07 -6.52
#